data_644475d7992460a2ca52694858ae0ce9
#
_entry.id   644475d7992460a2ca52694858ae0ce9
#
_cell.length_a   1.000
_cell.length_b   1.000
_cell.length_c   1.000
_cell.angle_alpha   90.00
_cell.angle_beta   90.00
_cell.angle_gamma   90.00
#
_symmetry.space_group_name_H-M   'P 1'
#
loop_
_entity.id
_entity.type
_entity.pdbx_description
1 polymer ?
#
loop_
_entity_poly.entity_id
_entity_poly.type
_entity_poly.pdbx_seq_one_letter_code
_entity_poly.pdbx_strand_id
1 'polypeptide(L)'
;MICSKSKKDAEVIRTLRSHGWHRAISNKKANSWSFINSGFNLRPTDISASIGNSQLKKLKKISLIRQQNFKSIRSALLDDKRYSNKFNIIEEKIDNKIVWFGIPIILKSTDKNYKHRVTNKLNKFGIDTRPLISGNFANQPAVKLYKLKVNGNLKNANFIDKNSFFIGLHNTKTNIKTVNYIKNAFYSSL
;
A
#
# COMPACT_ATOMS: atom_id res chain seq x y z
N MET A 1 -7.12 12.66 1.46
CA MET A 1 -8.14 13.42 0.73
C MET A 1 -9.43 12.64 0.76
N ILE A 2 -10.56 13.26 1.05
CA ILE A 2 -11.89 12.63 1.06
C ILE A 2 -12.66 13.21 -0.11
N CYS A 3 -13.24 12.36 -0.96
CA CYS A 3 -14.09 12.73 -2.07
C CYS A 3 -15.53 12.30 -1.76
N SER A 4 -16.51 13.17 -2.03
CA SER A 4 -17.93 12.88 -1.84
C SER A 4 -18.73 13.29 -3.06
N LYS A 5 -19.71 12.47 -3.44
CA LYS A 5 -20.70 12.81 -4.48
C LYS A 5 -21.85 13.66 -3.93
N SER A 6 -22.06 13.65 -2.62
CA SER A 6 -23.11 14.38 -1.92
C SER A 6 -22.58 15.73 -1.48
N LYS A 7 -23.30 16.82 -1.87
CA LYS A 7 -23.00 18.17 -1.40
C LYS A 7 -23.12 18.28 0.12
N LYS A 8 -24.15 17.66 0.70
CA LYS A 8 -24.41 17.64 2.15
C LYS A 8 -23.25 16.99 2.90
N ASP A 9 -22.76 15.84 2.44
CA ASP A 9 -21.64 15.15 3.07
C ASP A 9 -20.35 15.95 2.93
N ALA A 10 -20.12 16.58 1.78
CA ALA A 10 -18.96 17.45 1.58
C ALA A 10 -18.98 18.66 2.54
N GLU A 11 -20.14 19.24 2.83
CA GLU A 11 -20.31 20.30 3.81
C GLU A 11 -20.00 19.81 5.23
N VAL A 12 -20.54 18.65 5.63
CA VAL A 12 -20.22 18.02 6.93
C VAL A 12 -18.71 17.77 7.06
N ILE A 13 -18.08 17.20 6.05
CA ILE A 13 -16.62 16.92 6.05
C ILE A 13 -15.81 18.24 6.19
N ARG A 14 -16.22 19.30 5.52
CA ARG A 14 -15.58 20.62 5.67
C ARG A 14 -15.67 21.18 7.08
N THR A 15 -16.83 21.05 7.73
CA THR A 15 -16.99 21.49 9.12
C THR A 15 -16.14 20.63 10.06
N LEU A 16 -16.16 19.31 9.92
CA LEU A 16 -15.37 18.39 10.72
C LEU A 16 -13.86 18.67 10.62
N ARG A 17 -13.36 18.97 9.42
CA ARG A 17 -11.97 19.35 9.19
C ARG A 17 -11.55 20.62 9.93
N SER A 18 -12.50 21.51 10.21
CA SER A 18 -12.26 22.88 10.71
C SER A 18 -13.03 23.11 12.02
N HIS A 19 -12.81 22.29 13.03
CA HIS A 19 -13.38 22.43 14.39
C HIS A 19 -14.92 22.38 14.46
N GLY A 20 -15.63 22.01 13.40
CA GLY A 20 -17.08 22.09 13.33
C GLY A 20 -17.64 23.48 13.01
N TRP A 21 -16.83 24.41 12.51
CA TRP A 21 -17.26 25.76 12.20
C TRP A 21 -18.24 25.85 11.03
N HIS A 22 -19.34 26.62 11.21
CA HIS A 22 -20.26 26.96 10.14
C HIS A 22 -19.58 27.79 9.04
N ARG A 23 -18.63 28.62 9.38
CA ARG A 23 -17.79 29.39 8.43
C ARG A 23 -17.09 28.51 7.38
N ALA A 24 -16.88 27.27 7.65
CA ALA A 24 -16.23 26.35 6.69
C ALA A 24 -17.09 26.01 5.45
N ILE A 25 -18.42 26.30 5.54
CA ILE A 25 -19.38 25.98 4.47
C ILE A 25 -20.16 27.21 3.98
N SER A 26 -20.09 28.32 4.65
CA SER A 26 -20.82 29.54 4.31
C SER A 26 -19.89 30.74 4.17
N ASN A 27 -19.98 31.44 3.03
CA ASN A 27 -19.32 32.73 2.80
C ASN A 27 -20.09 33.93 3.41
N LYS A 28 -21.28 33.67 3.96
CA LYS A 28 -22.06 34.74 4.60
C LYS A 28 -21.43 35.06 5.94
N LYS A 29 -21.40 36.35 6.28
CA LYS A 29 -20.98 36.92 7.57
C LYS A 29 -21.85 36.47 8.77
N ALA A 30 -22.46 35.29 8.73
CA ALA A 30 -23.12 34.71 9.87
C ALA A 30 -22.10 34.48 10.97
N ASN A 31 -22.42 34.88 12.18
CA ASN A 31 -21.61 34.83 13.41
C ASN A 31 -20.35 33.99 13.31
N SER A 32 -19.20 34.66 13.23
CA SER A 32 -17.88 34.05 12.93
C SER A 32 -17.46 32.92 13.88
N TRP A 33 -18.21 32.70 14.95
CA TRP A 33 -17.92 31.76 16.02
C TRP A 33 -19.01 30.68 16.24
N SER A 34 -19.82 30.40 15.21
CA SER A 34 -20.83 29.36 15.30
C SER A 34 -20.24 28.01 14.98
N PHE A 35 -20.27 27.07 15.94
CA PHE A 35 -19.88 25.67 15.80
C PHE A 35 -21.16 24.84 15.68
N ILE A 36 -21.34 24.18 14.54
CA ILE A 36 -22.54 23.40 14.22
C ILE A 36 -22.30 21.91 14.37
N ASN A 37 -21.04 21.52 14.63
CA ASN A 37 -20.63 20.15 14.84
C ASN A 37 -19.37 20.12 15.72
N SER A 38 -19.06 18.97 16.32
CA SER A 38 -17.72 18.70 16.83
C SER A 38 -16.77 18.46 15.67
N GLY A 39 -15.50 18.85 15.79
CA GLY A 39 -14.57 18.69 14.67
C GLY A 39 -13.12 18.68 15.11
N PHE A 40 -12.25 18.46 14.12
CA PHE A 40 -10.82 18.33 14.27
C PHE A 40 -10.08 19.53 13.67
N ASN A 41 -8.83 19.73 14.03
CA ASN A 41 -7.94 20.65 13.33
C ASN A 41 -7.12 19.89 12.29
N LEU A 42 -7.69 19.70 11.10
CA LEU A 42 -7.10 18.90 10.01
C LEU A 42 -6.86 19.73 8.74
N ARG A 43 -6.56 21.02 8.88
CA ARG A 43 -6.29 21.87 7.73
C ARG A 43 -4.92 21.54 7.12
N PRO A 44 -4.85 21.30 5.79
CA PRO A 44 -3.57 21.20 5.12
C PRO A 44 -2.85 22.55 5.14
N THR A 45 -1.54 22.51 5.16
CA THR A 45 -0.71 23.73 5.00
C THR A 45 -0.45 23.99 3.52
N ASP A 46 -0.22 25.25 3.15
CA ASP A 46 0.10 25.65 1.78
C ASP A 46 1.42 25.04 1.32
N ILE A 47 2.37 24.83 2.24
CA ILE A 47 3.64 24.14 1.96
C ILE A 47 3.36 22.70 1.50
N SER A 48 2.55 21.95 2.23
CA SER A 48 2.17 20.58 1.85
C SER A 48 1.43 20.54 0.52
N ALA A 49 0.55 21.51 0.25
CA ALA A 49 -0.17 21.62 -1.01
C ALA A 49 0.77 21.92 -2.18
N SER A 50 1.75 22.81 -1.99
CA SER A 50 2.77 23.13 -2.99
C SER A 50 3.63 21.91 -3.38
N ILE A 51 4.08 21.15 -2.37
CA ILE A 51 4.79 19.88 -2.61
C ILE A 51 3.89 18.91 -3.38
N GLY A 52 2.62 18.76 -2.97
CA GLY A 52 1.64 17.91 -3.64
C GLY A 52 1.45 18.28 -5.11
N ASN A 53 1.30 19.55 -5.43
CA ASN A 53 1.19 20.05 -6.80
C ASN A 53 2.43 19.73 -7.64
N SER A 54 3.62 19.85 -7.07
CA SER A 54 4.86 19.47 -7.73
C SER A 54 4.93 17.97 -8.02
N GLN A 55 4.51 17.14 -7.07
CA GLN A 55 4.49 15.67 -7.24
C GLN A 55 3.42 15.20 -8.24
N LEU A 56 2.25 15.86 -8.25
CA LEU A 56 1.17 15.53 -9.18
C LEU A 56 1.61 15.63 -10.64
N LYS A 57 2.43 16.63 -11.00
CA LYS A 57 3.01 16.77 -12.34
C LYS A 57 3.87 15.57 -12.76
N LYS A 58 4.45 14.85 -11.80
CA LYS A 58 5.31 13.68 -12.04
C LYS A 58 4.55 12.35 -12.04
N LEU A 59 3.29 12.34 -11.61
CA LEU A 59 2.51 11.12 -11.34
C LEU A 59 2.46 10.18 -12.55
N LYS A 60 2.15 10.69 -13.74
CA LYS A 60 2.07 9.88 -14.97
C LYS A 60 3.39 9.16 -15.27
N LYS A 61 4.52 9.88 -15.18
CA LYS A 61 5.86 9.32 -15.42
C LYS A 61 6.20 8.26 -14.38
N ILE A 62 5.96 8.54 -13.10
CA ILE A 62 6.23 7.60 -11.99
C ILE A 62 5.37 6.33 -12.15
N SER A 63 4.10 6.47 -12.51
CA SER A 63 3.19 5.34 -12.74
C SER A 63 3.70 4.42 -13.85
N LEU A 64 4.11 4.97 -14.99
CA LEU A 64 4.67 4.20 -16.10
C LEU A 64 5.97 3.46 -15.70
N ILE A 65 6.88 4.15 -14.99
CA ILE A 65 8.12 3.55 -14.53
C ILE A 65 7.84 2.38 -13.57
N ARG A 66 6.94 2.55 -12.61
CA ARG A 66 6.58 1.47 -11.67
C ARG A 66 5.97 0.27 -12.38
N GLN A 67 5.10 0.48 -13.37
CA GLN A 67 4.54 -0.61 -14.18
C GLN A 67 5.63 -1.35 -14.96
N GLN A 68 6.58 -0.64 -15.55
CA GLN A 68 7.71 -1.25 -16.25
C GLN A 68 8.61 -2.04 -15.30
N ASN A 69 8.98 -1.46 -14.16
CA ASN A 69 9.78 -2.14 -13.14
C ASN A 69 9.09 -3.40 -12.61
N PHE A 70 7.78 -3.31 -12.34
CA PHE A 70 6.99 -4.49 -11.92
C PHE A 70 7.06 -5.60 -12.96
N LYS A 71 6.79 -5.29 -14.24
CA LYS A 71 6.84 -6.29 -15.32
C LYS A 71 8.22 -6.92 -15.45
N SER A 72 9.29 -6.10 -15.47
CA SER A 72 10.65 -6.59 -15.65
C SER A 72 11.11 -7.50 -14.50
N ILE A 73 10.89 -7.07 -13.25
CA ILE A 73 11.31 -7.86 -12.09
C ILE A 73 10.44 -9.11 -11.95
N ARG A 74 9.12 -8.98 -12.11
CA ARG A 74 8.20 -10.13 -12.07
C ARG A 74 8.58 -11.18 -13.10
N SER A 75 8.81 -10.79 -14.34
CA SER A 75 9.24 -11.69 -15.40
C SER A 75 10.53 -12.42 -15.03
N ALA A 76 11.54 -11.68 -14.54
CA ALA A 76 12.80 -12.26 -14.13
C ALA A 76 12.66 -13.26 -12.96
N LEU A 77 11.77 -12.98 -11.99
CA LEU A 77 11.51 -13.88 -10.86
C LEU A 77 10.72 -15.14 -11.25
N LEU A 78 9.96 -15.10 -12.35
CA LEU A 78 9.18 -16.24 -12.84
C LEU A 78 9.90 -17.05 -13.95
N ASP A 79 11.07 -16.59 -14.39
CA ASP A 79 11.83 -17.16 -15.50
C ASP A 79 12.34 -18.59 -15.20
N ASP A 80 12.73 -18.88 -13.96
CA ASP A 80 13.27 -20.18 -13.59
C ASP A 80 12.19 -21.14 -13.05
N LYS A 81 11.77 -22.07 -13.88
CA LYS A 81 10.73 -23.06 -13.56
C LYS A 81 11.05 -23.94 -12.34
N ARG A 82 12.33 -24.10 -11.95
CA ARG A 82 12.73 -24.89 -10.76
C ARG A 82 12.14 -24.33 -9.47
N TYR A 83 11.79 -23.05 -9.45
CA TYR A 83 11.22 -22.36 -8.28
C TYR A 83 9.72 -22.12 -8.37
N SER A 84 9.06 -22.51 -9.46
CA SER A 84 7.63 -22.21 -9.72
C SER A 84 6.67 -22.76 -8.65
N ASN A 85 7.08 -23.82 -7.95
CA ASN A 85 6.32 -24.43 -6.86
C ASN A 85 6.61 -23.82 -5.48
N LYS A 86 7.63 -22.93 -5.34
CA LYS A 86 8.03 -22.35 -4.05
C LYS A 86 7.33 -21.05 -3.71
N PHE A 87 6.85 -20.33 -4.70
CA PHE A 87 6.17 -19.04 -4.48
C PHE A 87 5.18 -18.70 -5.59
N ASN A 88 4.33 -17.72 -5.32
CA ASN A 88 3.46 -17.06 -6.30
C ASN A 88 3.69 -15.55 -6.27
N ILE A 89 3.56 -14.91 -7.42
CA ILE A 89 3.45 -13.47 -7.54
C ILE A 89 2.06 -13.17 -8.11
N ILE A 90 1.32 -12.27 -7.48
CA ILE A 90 -0.03 -11.93 -7.91
C ILE A 90 -0.01 -11.45 -9.38
N GLU A 91 -0.95 -11.94 -10.16
CA GLU A 91 -1.13 -11.62 -11.56
C GLU A 91 -2.28 -10.63 -11.75
N GLU A 92 -2.09 -9.66 -12.64
CA GLU A 92 -3.19 -8.80 -13.07
C GLU A 92 -4.11 -9.60 -14.00
N LYS A 93 -5.31 -9.92 -13.55
CA LYS A 93 -6.31 -10.62 -14.38
C LYS A 93 -7.19 -9.69 -15.21
N ILE A 94 -7.09 -8.39 -15.00
CA ILE A 94 -7.95 -7.37 -15.61
C ILE A 94 -7.05 -6.32 -16.25
N ASP A 95 -7.49 -5.78 -17.38
CA ASP A 95 -6.86 -4.67 -18.16
C ASP A 95 -6.68 -3.35 -17.37
N ASN A 96 -6.76 -3.41 -16.07
CA ASN A 96 -6.52 -2.30 -15.17
C ASN A 96 -5.01 -2.05 -15.10
N LYS A 97 -4.61 -0.87 -15.52
CA LYS A 97 -3.24 -0.36 -15.40
C LYS A 97 -2.88 -0.13 -13.94
N ILE A 98 -2.74 -1.22 -13.17
CA ILE A 98 -2.40 -1.15 -11.75
C ILE A 98 -0.99 -0.57 -11.62
N VAL A 99 -0.83 0.38 -10.73
CA VAL A 99 0.46 0.92 -10.34
C VAL A 99 0.84 0.33 -8.99
N TRP A 100 1.59 -0.75 -9.04
CA TRP A 100 2.00 -1.47 -7.85
C TRP A 100 2.94 -0.65 -6.97
N PHE A 101 2.73 -0.71 -5.66
CA PHE A 101 3.63 -0.13 -4.65
C PHE A 101 4.87 -1.00 -4.45
N GLY A 102 4.72 -2.29 -4.53
CA GLY A 102 5.77 -3.29 -4.44
C GLY A 102 5.33 -4.58 -5.13
N ILE A 103 6.22 -5.54 -5.22
CA ILE A 103 5.97 -6.86 -5.80
C ILE A 103 5.49 -7.79 -4.68
N PRO A 104 4.20 -8.15 -4.63
CA PRO A 104 3.69 -9.05 -3.62
C PRO A 104 4.11 -10.48 -3.93
N ILE A 105 4.79 -11.13 -3.00
CA ILE A 105 5.30 -12.50 -3.10
C ILE A 105 4.63 -13.32 -2.02
N ILE A 106 4.07 -14.47 -2.41
CA ILE A 106 3.43 -15.43 -1.51
C ILE A 106 4.24 -16.72 -1.57
N LEU A 107 4.93 -17.06 -0.48
CA LEU A 107 5.67 -18.30 -0.38
C LEU A 107 4.72 -19.50 -0.18
N LYS A 108 4.99 -20.60 -0.89
CA LYS A 108 4.25 -21.87 -0.79
C LYS A 108 4.94 -22.77 0.22
N SER A 109 4.79 -22.48 1.52
CA SER A 109 5.42 -23.28 2.56
C SER A 109 4.49 -23.42 3.77
N THR A 110 4.55 -24.56 4.41
CA THR A 110 3.91 -24.84 5.70
C THR A 110 4.85 -24.55 6.88
N ASP A 111 6.13 -24.35 6.63
CA ASP A 111 7.11 -23.99 7.66
C ASP A 111 6.90 -22.55 8.13
N LYS A 112 6.60 -22.41 9.40
CA LYS A 112 6.29 -21.11 10.05
C LYS A 112 7.45 -20.12 9.98
N ASN A 113 8.69 -20.59 9.90
CA ASN A 113 9.90 -19.76 9.90
C ASN A 113 10.43 -19.49 8.48
N TYR A 114 9.85 -20.11 7.46
CA TYR A 114 10.37 -20.00 6.10
C TYR A 114 10.38 -18.58 5.57
N LYS A 115 9.27 -17.84 5.74
CA LYS A 115 9.20 -16.41 5.37
C LYS A 115 10.31 -15.60 6.06
N HIS A 116 10.49 -15.81 7.35
CA HIS A 116 11.50 -15.06 8.13
C HIS A 116 12.93 -15.36 7.61
N ARG A 117 13.24 -16.63 7.31
CA ARG A 117 14.55 -16.99 6.73
C ARG A 117 14.77 -16.32 5.36
N VAL A 118 13.77 -16.39 4.47
CA VAL A 118 13.85 -15.78 3.13
C VAL A 118 14.01 -14.25 3.23
N THR A 119 13.19 -13.58 4.02
CA THR A 119 13.26 -12.13 4.17
C THR A 119 14.57 -11.66 4.81
N ASN A 120 15.09 -12.40 5.80
CA ASN A 120 16.38 -12.07 6.41
C ASN A 120 17.54 -12.21 5.41
N LYS A 121 17.53 -13.26 4.57
CA LYS A 121 18.55 -13.38 3.52
C LYS A 121 18.45 -12.25 2.50
N LEU A 122 17.24 -11.90 2.04
CA LEU A 122 17.02 -10.77 1.13
C LEU A 122 17.54 -9.46 1.73
N ASN A 123 17.24 -9.20 2.99
CA ASN A 123 17.73 -8.00 3.67
C ASN A 123 19.27 -7.98 3.77
N LYS A 124 19.92 -9.13 3.98
CA LYS A 124 21.40 -9.23 3.90
C LYS A 124 21.97 -8.92 2.52
N PHE A 125 21.21 -9.19 1.45
CA PHE A 125 21.54 -8.77 0.09
C PHE A 125 21.18 -7.30 -0.20
N GLY A 126 20.77 -6.52 0.80
CA GLY A 126 20.35 -5.12 0.65
C GLY A 126 19.00 -4.96 -0.05
N ILE A 127 18.18 -6.00 -0.10
CA ILE A 127 16.83 -5.97 -0.65
C ILE A 127 15.84 -5.87 0.50
N ASP A 128 15.36 -4.65 0.76
CA ASP A 128 14.36 -4.41 1.79
C ASP A 128 13.05 -5.13 1.50
N THR A 129 12.54 -5.81 2.51
CA THR A 129 11.26 -6.49 2.47
C THR A 129 10.29 -5.91 3.49
N ARG A 130 9.01 -5.95 3.17
CA ARG A 130 7.95 -5.51 4.08
C ARG A 130 6.84 -6.54 4.14
N PRO A 131 6.19 -6.73 5.30
CA PRO A 131 4.99 -7.55 5.37
C PRO A 131 3.91 -7.00 4.44
N LEU A 132 3.00 -7.86 3.98
CA LEU A 132 1.90 -7.44 3.12
C LEU A 132 0.88 -6.65 3.96
N ILE A 133 1.16 -5.35 4.11
CA ILE A 133 0.44 -4.38 4.94
C ILE A 133 0.31 -4.89 6.39
N SER A 134 -0.92 -5.06 6.89
CA SER A 134 -1.19 -5.57 8.24
C SER A 134 -1.39 -7.09 8.28
N GLY A 135 -1.23 -7.77 7.15
CA GLY A 135 -1.58 -9.18 7.03
C GLY A 135 -3.08 -9.42 7.29
N ASN A 136 -3.39 -10.37 8.17
CA ASN A 136 -4.76 -10.55 8.64
C ASN A 136 -5.06 -9.60 9.80
N PHE A 137 -5.82 -8.53 9.54
CA PHE A 137 -6.15 -7.52 10.56
C PHE A 137 -6.87 -8.12 11.78
N ALA A 138 -7.63 -9.21 11.62
CA ALA A 138 -8.28 -9.88 12.75
C ALA A 138 -7.29 -10.42 13.79
N ASN A 139 -6.02 -10.62 13.43
CA ASN A 139 -4.96 -11.05 14.35
C ASN A 139 -4.27 -9.88 15.06
N GLN A 140 -4.61 -8.62 14.72
CA GLN A 140 -3.94 -7.47 15.32
C GLN A 140 -4.47 -7.20 16.74
N PRO A 141 -3.58 -6.80 17.68
CA PRO A 141 -3.98 -6.50 19.06
C PRO A 141 -5.08 -5.44 19.16
N ALA A 142 -5.10 -4.46 18.24
CA ALA A 142 -6.09 -3.39 18.20
C ALA A 142 -7.54 -3.91 18.04
N VAL A 143 -7.72 -5.08 17.42
CA VAL A 143 -9.05 -5.69 17.24
C VAL A 143 -9.74 -5.97 18.60
N LYS A 144 -8.95 -6.26 19.65
CA LYS A 144 -9.47 -6.50 21.00
C LYS A 144 -10.09 -5.25 21.63
N LEU A 145 -9.74 -4.05 21.13
CA LEU A 145 -10.30 -2.77 21.61
C LEU A 145 -11.70 -2.51 21.06
N TYR A 146 -12.10 -3.23 20.02
CA TYR A 146 -13.37 -3.03 19.33
C TYR A 146 -14.19 -4.31 19.39
N LYS A 147 -15.50 -4.18 19.54
CA LYS A 147 -16.45 -5.33 19.49
C LYS A 147 -16.66 -5.76 18.04
N LEU A 148 -15.62 -6.25 17.38
CA LEU A 148 -15.68 -6.69 16.00
C LEU A 148 -16.12 -8.14 15.90
N LYS A 149 -17.00 -8.42 14.95
CA LYS A 149 -17.46 -9.78 14.64
C LYS A 149 -16.69 -10.29 13.42
N VAL A 150 -15.96 -11.38 13.61
CA VAL A 150 -15.30 -12.09 12.50
C VAL A 150 -16.32 -12.97 11.80
N ASN A 151 -16.48 -12.85 10.49
CA ASN A 151 -17.36 -13.66 9.68
C ASN A 151 -16.55 -14.69 8.86
N GLY A 152 -16.95 -15.95 8.96
CA GLY A 152 -16.33 -17.08 8.26
C GLY A 152 -14.95 -17.49 8.81
N ASN A 153 -14.32 -18.44 8.10
CA ASN A 153 -12.99 -18.88 8.44
C ASN A 153 -11.95 -18.05 7.66
N LEU A 154 -11.03 -17.43 8.32
CA LEU A 154 -10.02 -16.58 7.71
C LEU A 154 -8.80 -17.38 7.20
N LYS A 155 -9.00 -18.61 6.70
CA LYS A 155 -7.90 -19.51 6.29
C LYS A 155 -6.96 -18.86 5.27
N ASN A 156 -7.50 -18.26 4.21
CA ASN A 156 -6.69 -17.61 3.18
C ASN A 156 -6.01 -16.34 3.70
N ALA A 157 -6.71 -15.52 4.48
CA ALA A 157 -6.12 -14.33 5.10
C ALA A 157 -4.96 -14.70 6.04
N ASN A 158 -5.13 -15.75 6.85
CA ASN A 158 -4.08 -16.28 7.73
C ASN A 158 -2.89 -16.84 6.93
N PHE A 159 -3.16 -17.52 5.81
CA PHE A 159 -2.09 -18.04 4.96
C PHE A 159 -1.27 -16.91 4.34
N ILE A 160 -1.93 -15.89 3.80
CA ILE A 160 -1.27 -14.70 3.24
C ILE A 160 -0.46 -13.97 4.34
N ASP A 161 -1.04 -13.75 5.50
CA ASP A 161 -0.35 -13.10 6.63
C ASP A 161 0.96 -13.81 7.00
N LYS A 162 0.91 -15.15 7.10
CA LYS A 162 2.07 -15.95 7.50
C LYS A 162 3.13 -16.10 6.40
N ASN A 163 2.74 -16.11 5.13
CA ASN A 163 3.60 -16.54 4.03
C ASN A 163 3.93 -15.44 3.02
N SER A 164 3.38 -14.24 3.16
CA SER A 164 3.61 -13.19 2.19
C SER A 164 4.43 -12.01 2.70
N PHE A 165 5.10 -11.38 1.76
CA PHE A 165 5.82 -10.12 1.92
C PHE A 165 5.86 -9.41 0.56
N PHE A 166 6.36 -8.18 0.53
CA PHE A 166 6.62 -7.53 -0.74
C PHE A 166 8.03 -6.93 -0.79
N ILE A 167 8.55 -6.82 -2.00
CA ILE A 167 9.76 -6.06 -2.34
C ILE A 167 9.31 -4.73 -2.93
N GLY A 168 9.86 -3.60 -2.46
CA GLY A 168 9.51 -2.27 -2.91
C GLY A 168 9.83 -2.04 -4.39
N LEU A 169 9.01 -1.22 -5.07
CA LEU A 169 9.26 -0.76 -6.43
C LEU A 169 9.73 0.69 -6.41
N HIS A 170 10.87 0.93 -7.05
CA HIS A 170 11.43 2.28 -7.17
C HIS A 170 10.67 3.12 -8.21
N ASN A 171 10.73 4.44 -8.06
CA ASN A 171 10.15 5.41 -9.00
C ASN A 171 11.14 5.86 -10.10
N THR A 172 12.33 5.25 -10.13
CA THR A 172 13.30 5.37 -11.24
C THR A 172 13.38 4.04 -11.99
N LYS A 173 13.70 4.09 -13.28
CA LYS A 173 13.79 2.89 -14.13
C LYS A 173 14.89 1.96 -13.64
N THR A 174 14.52 0.72 -13.34
CA THR A 174 15.45 -0.33 -12.94
C THR A 174 16.18 -0.86 -14.18
N ASN A 175 17.52 -0.90 -14.13
CA ASN A 175 18.33 -1.44 -15.22
C ASN A 175 18.41 -2.99 -15.13
N ILE A 176 18.88 -3.61 -16.21
CA ILE A 176 18.95 -5.09 -16.32
C ILE A 176 19.91 -5.69 -15.29
N LYS A 177 21.01 -5.01 -14.94
CA LYS A 177 21.95 -5.50 -13.92
C LYS A 177 21.28 -5.61 -12.56
N THR A 178 20.50 -4.59 -12.18
CA THR A 178 19.73 -4.59 -10.93
C THR A 178 18.62 -5.64 -10.96
N VAL A 179 17.92 -5.84 -12.07
CA VAL A 179 16.91 -6.90 -12.22
C VAL A 179 17.54 -8.27 -12.00
N ASN A 180 18.67 -8.55 -12.64
CA ASN A 180 19.40 -9.80 -12.48
C ASN A 180 19.94 -9.99 -11.05
N TYR A 181 20.41 -8.93 -10.42
CA TYR A 181 20.82 -8.98 -9.02
C TYR A 181 19.66 -9.38 -8.10
N ILE A 182 18.49 -8.73 -8.25
CA ILE A 182 17.30 -9.06 -7.48
C ILE A 182 16.89 -10.53 -7.70
N LYS A 183 16.89 -11.00 -8.96
CA LYS A 183 16.60 -12.38 -9.31
C LYS A 183 17.53 -13.35 -8.57
N ASN A 184 18.85 -13.16 -8.69
CA ASN A 184 19.84 -14.04 -8.11
C ASN A 184 19.78 -14.07 -6.58
N ALA A 185 19.64 -12.89 -5.95
CA ALA A 185 19.49 -12.78 -4.51
C ALA A 185 18.21 -13.45 -4.01
N PHE A 186 17.10 -13.31 -4.75
CA PHE A 186 15.84 -13.96 -4.41
C PHE A 186 15.97 -15.50 -4.48
N TYR A 187 16.52 -16.03 -5.56
CA TYR A 187 16.70 -17.49 -5.69
C TYR A 187 17.65 -18.06 -4.64
N SER A 188 18.73 -17.34 -4.31
CA SER A 188 19.65 -17.75 -3.23
C SER A 188 19.01 -17.68 -1.85
N SER A 189 17.88 -16.97 -1.71
CA SER A 189 17.17 -16.84 -0.44
C SER A 189 16.13 -17.93 -0.21
N LEU A 190 15.64 -18.57 -1.29
CA LEU A 190 14.69 -19.67 -1.24
C LEU A 190 15.32 -20.98 -0.78
#